data_be735031b39aaa5f9315e696c7d5912b
#
_entry.id   be735031b39aaa5f9315e696c7d5912b
#
_cell.length_a   1.000
_cell.length_b   1.000
_cell.length_c   1.000
_cell.angle_alpha   90.00
_cell.angle_beta   90.00
_cell.angle_gamma   90.00
#
_symmetry.space_group_name_H-M   'P 1'
#
loop_
_entity.id
_entity.type
_entity.pdbx_description
1 polymer ?
#
loop_
_entity_poly.entity_id
_entity_poly.type
_entity_poly.pdbx_seq_one_letter_code
_entity_poly.pdbx_strand_id
1 'polypeptide(L)'
;MGLRACALLLRFGPLLLLYPLSRLWPGLGALWLRLLRRAAEASGPTCVKLGQWASTRRDLFSEAFCDEFSKLHVEVSPHPWGHTDELLRKAFGEDWMSVLKFQSQEPVGSGCVAQVYKAYADLRAIGGSQAKELVQHLEFRTAFEAWEASGFRGLLKWLRRRKSEQMWDERSREELSTADCSRRSPESGMSFMEQMAKPFMNARPSSARHLTPVAIKVLHPGLVHQVQMDLFLMKLGSHIIGLLPGFKWLSLTEIVEEFEKLMIQQIDLRYEARNLERFRQNFLDVDFVKFPTPLWPLVTADVLVETFEESEPISHYLHAEIATELRQRLAKMGMDMLLKMVFIDNFVHADLHPGNILVQGTAHVSSSCKEQAAIVDLCDTLVVEVQPPLRQLCLVLLDAGIVAELQSGDMRNFRAVFTAVVQGQGERVAELILHHARANQCKDIERFKAEMAELVTKVRGSTIALGKLQVANLLSNVFKLLMTHKVKLESNFASIIFAIMVLEGLGRSLDPELDILEAAKPLLIKTAASVLR
;
A
#
# COMPACT_ATOMS: atom_id res chain seq x y z
N MET A 1 -17.71 24.45 -12.43
CA MET A 1 -17.20 25.13 -11.22
C MET A 1 -18.33 25.67 -10.32
N GLY A 2 -19.20 26.59 -10.75
CA GLY A 2 -20.21 27.20 -9.89
C GLY A 2 -21.14 26.19 -9.20
N LEU A 3 -21.70 25.22 -9.93
CA LEU A 3 -22.54 24.16 -9.35
C LEU A 3 -21.80 23.33 -8.28
N ARG A 4 -20.52 23.04 -8.48
CA ARG A 4 -19.70 22.30 -7.52
C ARG A 4 -19.46 23.12 -6.26
N ALA A 5 -19.12 24.40 -6.39
CA ALA A 5 -18.98 25.33 -5.27
C ALA A 5 -20.28 25.45 -4.47
N CYS A 6 -21.43 25.62 -5.13
CA CYS A 6 -22.74 25.63 -4.48
C CYS A 6 -23.03 24.33 -3.72
N ALA A 7 -22.74 23.17 -4.32
CA ALA A 7 -22.94 21.87 -3.67
C ALA A 7 -22.09 21.73 -2.41
N LEU A 8 -20.81 22.12 -2.45
CA LEU A 8 -19.93 22.11 -1.28
C LEU A 8 -20.39 23.10 -0.20
N LEU A 9 -20.79 24.31 -0.59
CA LEU A 9 -21.31 25.32 0.36
C LEU A 9 -22.62 24.85 1.03
N LEU A 10 -23.53 24.20 0.29
CA LEU A 10 -24.75 23.65 0.87
C LEU A 10 -24.50 22.53 1.86
N ARG A 11 -23.46 21.71 1.64
CA ARG A 11 -23.11 20.59 2.52
C ARG A 11 -22.30 21.01 3.76
N PHE A 12 -21.28 21.86 3.57
CA PHE A 12 -20.38 22.26 4.65
C PHE A 12 -20.79 23.57 5.34
N GLY A 13 -21.50 24.46 4.65
CA GLY A 13 -21.95 25.75 5.18
C GLY A 13 -22.75 25.63 6.48
N PRO A 14 -23.82 24.81 6.54
CA PRO A 14 -24.57 24.59 7.79
C PRO A 14 -23.71 24.04 8.92
N LEU A 15 -22.75 23.16 8.61
CA LEU A 15 -21.84 22.58 9.62
C LEU A 15 -20.86 23.62 10.16
N LEU A 16 -20.38 24.53 9.33
CA LEU A 16 -19.53 25.64 9.78
C LEU A 16 -20.30 26.59 10.71
N LEU A 17 -21.57 26.89 10.40
CA LEU A 17 -22.45 27.72 11.24
C LEU A 17 -22.76 27.03 12.59
N LEU A 18 -22.90 25.71 12.62
CA LEU A 18 -23.16 24.93 13.82
C LEU A 18 -21.89 24.65 14.67
N TYR A 19 -20.70 24.91 14.15
CA TYR A 19 -19.44 24.63 14.84
C TYR A 19 -19.32 25.31 16.22
N PRO A 20 -19.67 26.60 16.42
CA PRO A 20 -19.60 27.22 17.73
C PRO A 20 -20.50 26.54 18.77
N LEU A 21 -21.70 26.12 18.36
CA LEU A 21 -22.65 25.38 19.20
C LEU A 21 -22.13 24.01 19.59
N SER A 22 -21.41 23.33 18.68
CA SER A 22 -20.81 22.02 18.94
C SER A 22 -19.74 22.05 20.05
N ARG A 23 -19.16 23.22 20.31
CA ARG A 23 -18.19 23.45 21.40
C ARG A 23 -18.83 23.62 22.79
N LEU A 24 -20.11 23.97 22.84
CA LEU A 24 -20.82 24.24 24.09
C LEU A 24 -21.29 22.94 24.77
N TRP A 25 -21.61 21.91 24.00
CA TRP A 25 -22.11 20.64 24.52
C TRP A 25 -21.36 19.42 23.91
N PRO A 26 -20.72 18.56 24.74
CA PRO A 26 -19.92 17.42 24.25
C PRO A 26 -20.68 16.47 23.34
N GLY A 27 -21.96 16.18 23.64
CA GLY A 27 -22.81 15.30 22.82
C GLY A 27 -23.08 15.89 21.41
N LEU A 28 -23.19 17.21 21.30
CA LEU A 28 -23.37 17.90 20.03
C LEU A 28 -22.08 17.89 19.19
N GLY A 29 -20.91 17.92 19.85
CA GLY A 29 -19.61 17.79 19.22
C GLY A 29 -19.43 16.46 18.49
N ALA A 30 -19.78 15.36 19.15
CA ALA A 30 -19.71 14.02 18.52
C ALA A 30 -20.70 13.87 17.36
N LEU A 31 -21.91 14.44 17.46
CA LEU A 31 -22.86 14.46 16.36
C LEU A 31 -22.34 15.31 15.20
N TRP A 32 -21.77 16.48 15.47
CA TRP A 32 -21.21 17.38 14.47
C TRP A 32 -20.08 16.68 13.67
N LEU A 33 -19.17 15.97 14.35
CA LEU A 33 -18.09 15.21 13.71
C LEU A 33 -18.65 14.12 12.78
N ARG A 34 -19.67 13.38 13.22
CA ARG A 34 -20.35 12.36 12.38
C ARG A 34 -20.99 12.98 11.15
N LEU A 35 -21.66 14.12 11.29
CA LEU A 35 -22.27 14.84 10.17
C LEU A 35 -21.20 15.38 9.22
N LEU A 36 -20.08 15.88 9.73
CA LEU A 36 -18.95 16.37 8.94
C LEU A 36 -18.33 15.23 8.12
N ARG A 37 -18.12 14.05 8.73
CA ARG A 37 -17.66 12.86 8.02
C ARG A 37 -18.63 12.45 6.89
N ARG A 38 -19.93 12.38 7.16
CA ARG A 38 -20.93 12.08 6.14
C ARG A 38 -20.96 13.11 5.00
N ALA A 39 -20.79 14.39 5.33
CA ALA A 39 -20.68 15.43 4.33
C ALA A 39 -19.43 15.24 3.44
N ALA A 40 -18.30 14.82 4.02
CA ALA A 40 -17.08 14.50 3.28
C ALA A 40 -17.31 13.28 2.36
N GLU A 41 -17.89 12.19 2.87
CA GLU A 41 -18.26 11.00 2.09
C GLU A 41 -19.16 11.35 0.88
N ALA A 42 -20.21 12.13 1.12
CA ALA A 42 -21.13 12.56 0.06
C ALA A 42 -20.51 13.58 -0.92
N SER A 43 -19.38 14.18 -0.59
CA SER A 43 -18.72 15.22 -1.41
C SER A 43 -17.70 14.66 -2.41
N GLY A 44 -17.49 13.34 -2.42
CA GLY A 44 -16.70 12.65 -3.42
C GLY A 44 -15.23 12.46 -3.04
N PRO A 45 -14.41 11.88 -3.94
CA PRO A 45 -13.10 11.29 -3.65
C PRO A 45 -12.11 12.29 -3.04
N THR A 46 -12.08 13.53 -3.51
CA THR A 46 -11.16 14.56 -2.98
C THR A 46 -11.42 14.85 -1.51
N CYS A 47 -12.69 14.99 -1.11
CA CYS A 47 -13.06 15.26 0.28
C CYS A 47 -12.83 14.03 1.18
N VAL A 48 -13.06 12.83 0.65
CA VAL A 48 -12.76 11.57 1.36
C VAL A 48 -11.26 11.46 1.63
N LYS A 49 -10.43 11.63 0.61
CA LYS A 49 -8.97 11.58 0.74
C LYS A 49 -8.42 12.69 1.64
N LEU A 50 -8.98 13.90 1.57
CA LEU A 50 -8.64 14.96 2.53
C LEU A 50 -8.94 14.54 3.97
N GLY A 51 -10.10 13.94 4.21
CA GLY A 51 -10.48 13.44 5.53
C GLY A 51 -9.61 12.30 6.02
N GLN A 52 -9.26 11.34 5.15
CA GLN A 52 -8.33 10.26 5.45
C GLN A 52 -6.95 10.82 5.82
N TRP A 53 -6.38 11.70 5.00
CA TRP A 53 -5.11 12.35 5.28
C TRP A 53 -5.18 13.19 6.57
N ALA A 54 -6.22 13.99 6.76
CA ALA A 54 -6.38 14.79 7.97
C ALA A 54 -6.47 13.92 9.24
N SER A 55 -7.02 12.71 9.16
CA SER A 55 -7.09 11.79 10.30
C SER A 55 -5.72 11.27 10.76
N THR A 56 -4.72 11.30 9.90
CA THR A 56 -3.33 10.93 10.25
C THR A 56 -2.58 12.10 10.93
N ARG A 57 -3.08 13.33 10.82
CA ARG A 57 -2.44 14.56 11.31
C ARG A 57 -2.91 14.90 12.72
N ARG A 58 -2.56 14.02 13.68
CA ARG A 58 -2.89 14.22 15.10
C ARG A 58 -2.16 15.42 15.74
N ASP A 59 -1.17 16.00 15.06
CA ASP A 59 -0.51 17.25 15.39
C ASP A 59 -1.35 18.49 15.05
N LEU A 60 -2.31 18.38 14.13
CA LEU A 60 -3.16 19.48 13.66
C LEU A 60 -4.62 19.36 14.11
N PHE A 61 -5.13 18.15 14.23
CA PHE A 61 -6.53 17.86 14.51
C PHE A 61 -6.69 17.09 15.83
N SER A 62 -7.84 17.30 16.51
CA SER A 62 -8.12 16.64 17.77
C SER A 62 -8.26 15.12 17.60
N GLU A 63 -7.94 14.39 18.67
CA GLU A 63 -8.07 12.92 18.70
C GLU A 63 -9.47 12.46 18.28
N ALA A 64 -10.54 13.09 18.82
CA ALA A 64 -11.91 12.79 18.46
C ALA A 64 -12.21 13.00 16.95
N PHE A 65 -11.59 14.00 16.31
CA PHE A 65 -11.68 14.20 14.87
C PHE A 65 -10.95 13.08 14.13
N CYS A 66 -9.71 12.80 14.50
CA CYS A 66 -8.89 11.76 13.84
C CYS A 66 -9.55 10.38 13.95
N ASP A 67 -10.09 10.02 15.12
CA ASP A 67 -10.77 8.75 15.33
C ASP A 67 -12.10 8.62 14.57
N GLU A 68 -12.83 9.72 14.39
CA GLU A 68 -14.05 9.69 13.57
C GLU A 68 -13.72 9.62 12.07
N PHE A 69 -12.70 10.35 11.62
CA PHE A 69 -12.31 10.40 10.21
C PHE A 69 -11.45 9.21 9.77
N SER A 70 -10.81 8.48 10.67
CA SER A 70 -10.15 7.20 10.36
C SER A 70 -11.15 6.12 9.91
N LYS A 71 -12.44 6.31 10.18
CA LYS A 71 -13.55 5.46 9.71
C LYS A 71 -13.97 5.73 8.26
N LEU A 72 -13.31 6.67 7.57
CA LEU A 72 -13.55 6.96 6.16
C LEU A 72 -13.01 5.83 5.28
N HIS A 73 -13.75 4.72 5.25
CA HIS A 73 -13.55 3.64 4.29
C HIS A 73 -14.74 3.70 3.32
N VAL A 74 -14.53 4.32 2.16
CA VAL A 74 -15.57 4.42 1.15
C VAL A 74 -15.30 3.37 0.09
N GLU A 75 -16.08 2.31 0.11
CA GLU A 75 -16.28 1.47 -1.07
C GLU A 75 -17.05 2.30 -2.07
N VAL A 76 -16.39 2.73 -3.13
CA VAL A 76 -17.02 3.46 -4.23
C VAL A 76 -17.64 2.44 -5.17
N SER A 77 -18.87 2.71 -5.60
CA SER A 77 -19.50 1.88 -6.63
C SER A 77 -18.61 1.82 -7.87
N PRO A 78 -18.32 0.63 -8.39
CA PRO A 78 -17.48 0.47 -9.56
C PRO A 78 -18.05 1.26 -10.76
N HIS A 79 -17.15 1.83 -11.56
CA HIS A 79 -17.56 2.41 -12.84
C HIS A 79 -17.80 1.30 -13.87
N PRO A 80 -18.66 1.53 -14.89
CA PRO A 80 -18.97 0.53 -15.91
C PRO A 80 -17.74 0.09 -16.69
N TRP A 81 -17.70 -1.17 -17.08
CA TRP A 81 -16.63 -1.79 -17.87
C TRP A 81 -16.24 -1.00 -19.13
N GLY A 82 -17.21 -0.41 -19.83
CA GLY A 82 -16.95 0.38 -21.04
C GLY A 82 -15.94 1.50 -20.85
N HIS A 83 -15.87 2.12 -19.66
CA HIS A 83 -14.87 3.14 -19.35
C HIS A 83 -13.46 2.51 -19.19
N THR A 84 -13.38 1.35 -18.54
CA THR A 84 -12.12 0.60 -18.43
C THR A 84 -11.60 0.21 -19.80
N ASP A 85 -12.47 -0.32 -20.68
CA ASP A 85 -12.11 -0.70 -22.05
C ASP A 85 -11.60 0.51 -22.86
N GLU A 86 -12.27 1.66 -22.74
CA GLU A 86 -11.84 2.92 -23.39
C GLU A 86 -10.46 3.36 -22.91
N LEU A 87 -10.20 3.32 -21.59
CA LEU A 87 -8.89 3.69 -21.04
C LEU A 87 -7.78 2.71 -21.46
N LEU A 88 -8.07 1.40 -21.50
CA LEU A 88 -7.11 0.40 -21.97
C LEU A 88 -6.77 0.57 -23.44
N ARG A 89 -7.76 0.86 -24.30
CA ARG A 89 -7.53 1.21 -25.71
C ARG A 89 -6.68 2.48 -25.87
N LYS A 90 -6.99 3.49 -25.11
CA LYS A 90 -6.21 4.75 -25.10
C LYS A 90 -4.77 4.52 -24.64
N ALA A 91 -4.57 3.69 -23.64
CA ALA A 91 -3.28 3.43 -23.03
C ALA A 91 -2.38 2.49 -23.86
N PHE A 92 -2.97 1.41 -24.44
CA PHE A 92 -2.23 0.29 -25.02
C PHE A 92 -2.60 0.00 -26.49
N GLY A 93 -3.51 0.79 -27.09
CA GLY A 93 -3.98 0.60 -28.46
C GLY A 93 -5.16 -0.38 -28.58
N GLU A 94 -5.68 -0.53 -29.79
CA GLU A 94 -6.85 -1.38 -30.08
C GLU A 94 -6.59 -2.86 -29.80
N ASP A 95 -5.35 -3.30 -29.93
CA ASP A 95 -4.93 -4.70 -29.77
C ASP A 95 -4.60 -5.09 -28.32
N TRP A 96 -4.96 -4.29 -27.31
CA TRP A 96 -4.65 -4.55 -25.91
C TRP A 96 -5.14 -5.92 -25.43
N MET A 97 -6.22 -6.46 -26.02
CA MET A 97 -6.76 -7.80 -25.70
C MET A 97 -5.82 -8.95 -26.09
N SER A 98 -4.85 -8.70 -26.98
CA SER A 98 -3.82 -9.68 -27.33
C SER A 98 -2.82 -9.90 -26.20
N VAL A 99 -2.60 -8.86 -25.38
CA VAL A 99 -1.63 -8.82 -24.28
C VAL A 99 -2.28 -9.13 -22.93
N LEU A 100 -3.48 -8.59 -22.68
CA LEU A 100 -4.19 -8.70 -21.41
C LEU A 100 -5.50 -9.48 -21.57
N LYS A 101 -5.71 -10.48 -20.70
CA LYS A 101 -6.93 -11.31 -20.69
C LYS A 101 -7.59 -11.21 -19.33
N PHE A 102 -8.75 -10.59 -19.28
CA PHE A 102 -9.53 -10.45 -18.07
C PHE A 102 -10.29 -11.75 -17.75
N GLN A 103 -10.32 -12.09 -16.47
CA GLN A 103 -11.09 -13.24 -15.98
C GLN A 103 -12.57 -12.86 -15.83
N SER A 104 -12.84 -11.62 -15.41
CA SER A 104 -14.17 -11.04 -15.24
C SER A 104 -14.13 -9.56 -15.59
N GLN A 105 -15.25 -9.01 -16.04
CA GLN A 105 -15.44 -7.57 -16.21
C GLN A 105 -15.82 -6.86 -14.91
N GLU A 106 -16.04 -7.62 -13.83
CA GLU A 106 -16.26 -7.09 -12.50
C GLU A 106 -14.92 -6.87 -11.79
N PRO A 107 -14.70 -5.71 -11.16
CA PRO A 107 -13.48 -5.44 -10.42
C PRO A 107 -13.42 -6.28 -9.14
N VAL A 108 -12.21 -6.65 -8.72
CA VAL A 108 -11.93 -7.32 -7.45
C VAL A 108 -12.11 -6.37 -6.27
N GLY A 109 -11.88 -5.07 -6.51
CA GLY A 109 -12.05 -4.02 -5.51
C GLY A 109 -12.19 -2.66 -6.18
N SER A 110 -12.90 -1.74 -5.51
CA SER A 110 -13.10 -0.37 -5.98
C SER A 110 -12.87 0.60 -4.83
N GLY A 111 -11.78 1.36 -4.90
CA GLY A 111 -11.46 2.45 -4.00
C GLY A 111 -11.97 3.80 -4.49
N CYS A 112 -11.67 4.89 -3.79
CA CYS A 112 -12.10 6.23 -4.18
C CYS A 112 -11.33 6.84 -5.36
N VAL A 113 -10.17 6.29 -5.73
CA VAL A 113 -9.32 6.79 -6.82
C VAL A 113 -9.37 5.87 -8.03
N ALA A 114 -9.31 4.56 -7.82
CA ALA A 114 -9.21 3.56 -8.86
C ALA A 114 -9.97 2.30 -8.50
N GLN A 115 -10.26 1.48 -9.49
CA GLN A 115 -10.73 0.11 -9.30
C GLN A 115 -9.71 -0.89 -9.83
N VAL A 116 -9.70 -2.09 -9.26
CA VAL A 116 -8.71 -3.13 -9.50
C VAL A 116 -9.37 -4.35 -10.12
N TYR A 117 -8.76 -4.88 -11.18
CA TYR A 117 -9.20 -6.10 -11.84
C TYR A 117 -8.12 -7.18 -11.74
N LYS A 118 -8.54 -8.44 -11.64
CA LYS A 118 -7.66 -9.59 -11.84
C LYS A 118 -7.68 -9.99 -13.31
N ALA A 119 -6.51 -10.08 -13.92
CA ALA A 119 -6.34 -10.45 -15.29
C ALA A 119 -5.09 -11.34 -15.48
N TYR A 120 -4.82 -11.74 -16.71
CA TYR A 120 -3.63 -12.46 -17.11
C TYR A 120 -2.92 -11.71 -18.22
N ALA A 121 -1.61 -11.53 -18.10
CA ALA A 121 -0.77 -10.90 -19.12
C ALA A 121 0.07 -11.95 -19.85
N ASP A 122 0.15 -11.83 -21.18
CA ASP A 122 1.14 -12.54 -21.99
C ASP A 122 2.45 -11.75 -22.00
N LEU A 123 3.35 -12.11 -21.09
CA LEU A 123 4.63 -11.40 -20.92
C LEU A 123 5.54 -11.46 -22.16
N ARG A 124 5.35 -12.45 -23.05
CA ARG A 124 6.15 -12.56 -24.27
C ARG A 124 5.72 -11.54 -25.32
N ALA A 125 4.45 -11.14 -25.29
CA ALA A 125 3.93 -10.07 -26.15
C ALA A 125 4.38 -8.68 -25.68
N ILE A 126 4.80 -8.54 -24.42
CA ILE A 126 5.28 -7.30 -23.81
C ILE A 126 6.79 -7.18 -24.07
N GLY A 127 7.27 -6.58 -25.08
CA GLY A 127 8.71 -6.38 -25.29
C GLY A 127 9.38 -5.64 -24.11
N GLY A 128 10.58 -6.08 -23.68
CA GLY A 128 11.35 -5.40 -22.64
C GLY A 128 12.27 -6.33 -21.84
N SER A 129 13.28 -5.78 -21.15
CA SER A 129 14.21 -6.55 -20.30
C SER A 129 13.55 -7.13 -19.05
N GLN A 130 12.69 -6.36 -18.39
CA GLN A 130 11.96 -6.78 -17.19
C GLN A 130 10.97 -7.92 -17.46
N ALA A 131 10.27 -7.88 -18.61
CA ALA A 131 9.38 -8.94 -19.01
C ALA A 131 10.15 -10.26 -19.24
N LYS A 132 11.35 -10.18 -19.82
CA LYS A 132 12.23 -11.36 -20.03
C LYS A 132 12.71 -11.94 -18.69
N GLU A 133 13.12 -11.10 -17.75
CA GLU A 133 13.56 -11.51 -16.41
C GLU A 133 12.44 -12.16 -15.62
N LEU A 134 11.24 -11.59 -15.67
CA LEU A 134 10.04 -12.14 -15.03
C LEU A 134 9.63 -13.48 -15.64
N VAL A 135 9.68 -13.62 -16.98
CA VAL A 135 9.45 -14.91 -17.68
C VAL A 135 10.47 -15.95 -17.23
N GLN A 136 11.75 -15.60 -17.16
CA GLN A 136 12.80 -16.51 -16.72
C GLN A 136 12.60 -16.98 -15.27
N HIS A 137 12.21 -16.06 -14.38
CA HIS A 137 11.93 -16.38 -12.98
C HIS A 137 10.69 -17.29 -12.83
N LEU A 138 9.63 -17.03 -13.60
CA LEU A 138 8.43 -17.86 -13.63
C LEU A 138 8.70 -19.26 -14.23
N GLU A 139 9.52 -19.34 -15.26
CA GLU A 139 9.94 -20.63 -15.85
C GLU A 139 10.73 -21.46 -14.84
N PHE A 140 11.60 -20.83 -14.04
CA PHE A 140 12.34 -21.50 -12.98
C PHE A 140 11.39 -21.99 -11.88
N ARG A 141 10.43 -21.17 -11.49
CA ARG A 141 9.41 -21.51 -10.48
C ARG A 141 8.53 -22.68 -10.94
N THR A 142 8.05 -22.68 -12.18
CA THR A 142 7.25 -23.78 -12.74
C THR A 142 8.03 -25.09 -12.89
N ALA A 143 9.33 -25.01 -13.17
CA ALA A 143 10.21 -26.18 -13.17
C ALA A 143 10.37 -26.75 -11.76
N PHE A 144 10.52 -25.87 -10.77
CA PHE A 144 10.63 -26.26 -9.37
C PHE A 144 9.32 -26.85 -8.83
N GLU A 145 8.17 -26.27 -9.16
CA GLU A 145 6.85 -26.80 -8.81
C GLU A 145 6.59 -28.16 -9.47
N ALA A 146 7.05 -28.38 -10.72
CA ALA A 146 6.97 -29.69 -11.38
C ALA A 146 7.87 -30.74 -10.73
N TRP A 147 9.05 -30.33 -10.23
CA TRP A 147 9.93 -31.15 -9.41
C TRP A 147 9.27 -31.52 -8.08
N GLU A 148 8.70 -30.55 -7.36
CA GLU A 148 8.01 -30.76 -6.09
C GLU A 148 6.82 -31.73 -6.21
N ALA A 149 5.99 -31.56 -7.26
CA ALA A 149 4.77 -32.35 -7.45
C ALA A 149 5.03 -33.82 -7.81
N SER A 150 6.11 -34.16 -8.51
CA SER A 150 6.33 -35.49 -9.09
C SER A 150 7.81 -35.88 -9.17
N GLY A 151 8.71 -35.20 -8.47
CA GLY A 151 10.15 -35.46 -8.47
C GLY A 151 10.77 -35.39 -9.88
N PHE A 152 11.82 -36.19 -10.11
CA PHE A 152 12.55 -36.21 -11.37
C PHE A 152 11.67 -36.53 -12.60
N ARG A 153 10.60 -37.31 -12.41
CA ARG A 153 9.63 -37.61 -13.49
C ARG A 153 8.81 -36.36 -13.88
N GLY A 154 8.44 -35.52 -12.90
CA GLY A 154 7.76 -34.25 -13.17
C GLY A 154 8.64 -33.28 -13.92
N LEU A 155 9.89 -33.15 -13.51
CA LEU A 155 10.89 -32.33 -14.19
C LEU A 155 11.16 -32.79 -15.61
N LEU A 156 11.31 -34.11 -15.85
CA LEU A 156 11.49 -34.67 -17.20
C LEU A 156 10.27 -34.45 -18.09
N LYS A 157 9.06 -34.57 -17.53
CA LYS A 157 7.81 -34.31 -18.26
C LYS A 157 7.70 -32.83 -18.63
N TRP A 158 8.09 -31.92 -17.72
CA TRP A 158 8.16 -30.48 -17.96
C TRP A 158 9.20 -30.14 -19.04
N LEU A 159 10.42 -30.70 -18.97
CA LEU A 159 11.47 -30.52 -19.98
C LEU A 159 11.08 -31.01 -21.36
N ARG A 160 10.41 -32.17 -21.46
CA ARG A 160 9.90 -32.71 -22.74
C ARG A 160 8.83 -31.80 -23.33
N ARG A 161 7.94 -31.25 -22.50
CA ARG A 161 6.89 -30.31 -22.92
C ARG A 161 7.49 -29.02 -23.46
N ARG A 162 8.46 -28.45 -22.74
CA ARG A 162 9.20 -27.26 -23.16
C ARG A 162 9.93 -27.43 -24.49
N LYS A 163 10.61 -28.57 -24.67
CA LYS A 163 11.30 -28.90 -25.94
C LYS A 163 10.33 -29.06 -27.12
N SER A 164 9.15 -29.59 -26.88
CA SER A 164 8.09 -29.69 -27.89
C SER A 164 7.55 -28.30 -28.26
N GLU A 165 7.35 -27.43 -27.30
CA GLU A 165 6.86 -26.06 -27.51
C GLU A 165 7.88 -25.18 -28.27
N GLN A 166 9.18 -25.31 -27.99
CA GLN A 166 10.24 -24.63 -28.74
C GLN A 166 10.31 -25.11 -30.21
N MET A 167 10.15 -26.38 -30.45
CA MET A 167 10.16 -26.95 -31.82
C MET A 167 8.95 -26.50 -32.66
N TRP A 168 7.80 -26.22 -32.03
CA TRP A 168 6.63 -25.69 -32.71
C TRP A 168 6.79 -24.18 -33.02
N ASP A 169 7.43 -23.42 -32.14
CA ASP A 169 7.70 -21.99 -32.33
C ASP A 169 8.71 -21.73 -33.45
N GLU A 170 9.73 -22.58 -33.57
CA GLU A 170 10.68 -22.56 -34.69
C GLU A 170 10.03 -22.95 -36.04
N ARG A 171 9.17 -23.99 -36.06
CA ARG A 171 8.42 -24.34 -37.27
C ARG A 171 7.45 -23.25 -37.72
N SER A 172 6.75 -22.60 -36.78
CA SER A 172 5.84 -21.51 -37.11
C SER A 172 6.58 -20.28 -37.65
N ARG A 173 7.82 -20.05 -37.23
CA ARG A 173 8.68 -18.97 -37.79
C ARG A 173 9.19 -19.35 -39.19
N GLU A 174 9.53 -20.60 -39.45
CA GLU A 174 9.94 -21.06 -40.80
C GLU A 174 8.76 -21.03 -41.78
N GLU A 175 7.56 -21.41 -41.38
CA GLU A 175 6.36 -21.34 -42.21
C GLU A 175 5.95 -19.89 -42.54
N LEU A 176 6.14 -18.91 -41.62
CA LEU A 176 5.92 -17.48 -41.88
C LEU A 176 6.97 -16.88 -42.84
N SER A 177 8.19 -17.43 -42.85
CA SER A 177 9.24 -16.96 -43.77
C SER A 177 9.12 -17.51 -45.19
N THR A 178 8.37 -18.60 -45.40
CA THR A 178 8.16 -19.22 -46.71
C THR A 178 6.85 -18.83 -47.38
N ALA A 179 5.94 -18.12 -46.68
CA ALA A 179 4.61 -17.72 -47.18
C ALA A 179 4.56 -16.42 -48.00
N ASP A 180 5.70 -15.76 -48.26
CA ASP A 180 5.73 -14.51 -49.01
C ASP A 180 6.00 -14.67 -50.52
N CYS A 181 5.55 -15.75 -51.12
CA CYS A 181 5.59 -15.91 -52.58
C CYS A 181 4.47 -16.81 -53.12
N SER A 182 3.21 -16.31 -53.16
CA SER A 182 2.31 -16.59 -54.32
C SER A 182 0.93 -15.96 -54.09
N ARG A 183 0.69 -14.89 -54.86
CA ARG A 183 -0.65 -14.34 -55.12
C ARG A 183 -1.50 -15.31 -55.94
N ARG A 184 -2.75 -15.53 -55.57
CA ARG A 184 -3.94 -15.61 -56.46
C ARG A 184 -5.23 -15.63 -55.64
N SER A 185 -6.10 -14.64 -55.88
CA SER A 185 -7.55 -14.65 -55.61
C SER A 185 -8.28 -15.43 -56.75
N PRO A 186 -9.60 -15.74 -56.76
CA PRO A 186 -10.71 -15.11 -56.03
C PRO A 186 -11.89 -16.02 -55.63
N GLU A 187 -12.87 -15.40 -54.92
CA GLU A 187 -14.33 -15.66 -54.96
C GLU A 187 -14.94 -16.89 -54.25
N SER A 188 -15.71 -16.67 -53.20
CA SER A 188 -17.17 -16.71 -53.22
C SER A 188 -17.71 -16.60 -51.77
N GLY A 189 -18.76 -15.78 -51.65
CA GLY A 189 -19.41 -15.41 -50.41
C GLY A 189 -20.18 -16.53 -49.72
N MET A 190 -20.25 -16.42 -48.42
CA MET A 190 -21.36 -16.92 -47.61
C MET A 190 -21.55 -16.11 -46.33
N SER A 191 -22.79 -15.88 -46.07
CA SER A 191 -23.51 -15.07 -45.10
C SER A 191 -22.93 -14.96 -43.67
N PHE A 192 -22.88 -13.73 -43.18
CA PHE A 192 -22.41 -13.26 -41.87
C PHE A 192 -23.33 -13.60 -40.68
N MET A 193 -24.40 -14.35 -40.87
CA MET A 193 -25.46 -14.56 -39.86
C MET A 193 -25.46 -15.94 -39.17
N GLU A 194 -24.52 -16.85 -39.47
CA GLU A 194 -24.60 -18.21 -38.96
C GLU A 194 -23.43 -18.63 -37.98
N GLN A 195 -22.64 -17.67 -37.52
CA GLN A 195 -21.52 -17.92 -36.61
C GLN A 195 -21.76 -17.52 -35.13
N MET A 196 -22.97 -17.12 -34.77
CA MET A 196 -23.29 -16.67 -33.40
C MET A 196 -23.98 -17.71 -32.50
N ALA A 197 -23.92 -19.00 -32.82
CA ALA A 197 -24.52 -20.03 -31.97
C ALA A 197 -23.71 -21.34 -31.96
N LYS A 198 -22.56 -21.35 -31.26
CA LYS A 198 -21.97 -22.60 -30.76
C LYS A 198 -21.42 -22.41 -29.36
N PRO A 199 -21.78 -23.28 -28.40
CA PRO A 199 -21.30 -23.17 -27.01
C PRO A 199 -19.80 -23.47 -26.93
N PHE A 200 -19.11 -22.72 -26.08
CA PHE A 200 -17.70 -22.86 -25.70
C PHE A 200 -17.44 -24.22 -25.01
N MET A 201 -17.49 -25.33 -25.74
CA MET A 201 -16.97 -26.63 -25.28
C MET A 201 -16.22 -27.29 -26.41
N ASN A 202 -14.92 -27.54 -26.18
CA ASN A 202 -13.93 -28.19 -27.03
C ASN A 202 -13.06 -27.30 -27.94
N ALA A 203 -12.42 -26.29 -27.36
CA ALA A 203 -11.13 -25.86 -27.89
C ALA A 203 -10.03 -26.68 -27.19
N ARG A 204 -9.38 -27.59 -27.92
CA ARG A 204 -8.12 -28.21 -27.50
C ARG A 204 -7.14 -27.09 -27.11
N PRO A 205 -6.37 -27.22 -26.02
CA PRO A 205 -5.42 -26.16 -25.62
C PRO A 205 -4.27 -26.14 -26.65
N SER A 206 -4.38 -25.25 -27.61
CA SER A 206 -3.27 -24.86 -28.47
C SER A 206 -2.30 -24.03 -27.63
N SER A 207 -1.05 -24.51 -27.51
CA SER A 207 0.12 -23.89 -26.89
C SER A 207 -0.17 -23.24 -25.53
N ALA A 208 0.35 -23.82 -24.45
CA ALA A 208 0.29 -23.23 -23.12
C ALA A 208 1.04 -21.89 -23.14
N ARG A 209 0.32 -20.80 -23.43
CA ARG A 209 0.83 -19.43 -23.27
C ARG A 209 1.11 -19.26 -21.78
N HIS A 210 2.33 -18.85 -21.43
CA HIS A 210 2.68 -18.51 -20.07
C HIS A 210 1.95 -17.22 -19.68
N LEU A 211 0.68 -17.34 -19.29
CA LEU A 211 -0.14 -16.26 -18.82
C LEU A 211 0.18 -16.01 -17.34
N THR A 212 0.69 -14.84 -17.03
CA THR A 212 1.01 -14.44 -15.66
C THR A 212 -0.19 -13.73 -15.06
N PRO A 213 -0.61 -14.08 -13.83
CA PRO A 213 -1.67 -13.35 -13.14
C PRO A 213 -1.20 -11.93 -12.81
N VAL A 214 -2.03 -10.94 -13.16
CA VAL A 214 -1.76 -9.52 -12.96
C VAL A 214 -2.95 -8.81 -12.31
N ALA A 215 -2.65 -7.78 -11.53
CA ALA A 215 -3.63 -6.81 -11.07
C ALA A 215 -3.57 -5.58 -11.99
N ILE A 216 -4.74 -5.10 -12.39
CA ILE A 216 -4.86 -3.92 -13.25
C ILE A 216 -5.65 -2.88 -12.48
N LYS A 217 -4.97 -1.79 -12.07
CA LYS A 217 -5.59 -0.60 -11.48
C LYS A 217 -5.97 0.37 -12.58
N VAL A 218 -7.21 0.86 -12.56
CA VAL A 218 -7.76 1.80 -13.55
C VAL A 218 -8.40 2.97 -12.81
N LEU A 219 -8.01 4.20 -13.12
CA LEU A 219 -8.58 5.40 -12.51
C LEU A 219 -10.06 5.57 -12.83
N HIS A 220 -10.80 6.15 -11.88
CA HIS A 220 -12.20 6.48 -12.12
C HIS A 220 -12.38 7.60 -13.15
N PRO A 221 -13.50 7.59 -13.92
CA PRO A 221 -13.76 8.57 -14.96
C PRO A 221 -13.87 10.00 -14.40
N GLY A 222 -13.22 10.94 -15.08
CA GLY A 222 -13.29 12.36 -14.72
C GLY A 222 -12.64 12.74 -13.40
N LEU A 223 -11.96 11.79 -12.70
CA LEU A 223 -11.36 12.01 -11.39
C LEU A 223 -10.34 13.15 -11.40
N VAL A 224 -9.44 13.17 -12.37
CA VAL A 224 -8.38 14.20 -12.46
C VAL A 224 -8.98 15.60 -12.55
N HIS A 225 -9.99 15.78 -13.40
CA HIS A 225 -10.68 17.07 -13.54
C HIS A 225 -11.43 17.47 -12.25
N GLN A 226 -12.10 16.51 -11.60
CA GLN A 226 -12.81 16.76 -10.35
C GLN A 226 -11.83 17.16 -9.24
N VAL A 227 -10.70 16.45 -9.09
CA VAL A 227 -9.67 16.75 -8.10
C VAL A 227 -9.09 18.15 -8.32
N GLN A 228 -8.73 18.51 -9.55
CA GLN A 228 -8.20 19.84 -9.87
C GLN A 228 -9.19 20.94 -9.51
N MET A 229 -10.47 20.74 -9.82
CA MET A 229 -11.54 21.70 -9.49
C MET A 229 -11.73 21.82 -7.97
N ASP A 230 -11.74 20.71 -7.25
CA ASP A 230 -11.90 20.69 -5.81
C ASP A 230 -10.70 21.33 -5.10
N LEU A 231 -9.48 21.04 -5.53
CA LEU A 231 -8.25 21.67 -5.00
C LEU A 231 -8.24 23.19 -5.22
N PHE A 232 -8.67 23.65 -6.39
CA PHE A 232 -8.82 25.08 -6.64
C PHE A 232 -9.83 25.73 -5.66
N LEU A 233 -11.00 25.11 -5.46
CA LEU A 233 -12.01 25.60 -4.52
C LEU A 233 -11.50 25.55 -3.07
N MET A 234 -10.74 24.52 -2.69
CA MET A 234 -10.11 24.42 -1.36
C MET A 234 -9.06 25.53 -1.14
N LYS A 235 -8.21 25.82 -2.14
CA LYS A 235 -7.25 26.92 -2.08
C LYS A 235 -7.96 28.27 -1.89
N LEU A 236 -8.99 28.53 -2.70
CA LEU A 236 -9.78 29.74 -2.57
C LEU A 236 -10.42 29.85 -1.18
N GLY A 237 -11.05 28.76 -0.71
CA GLY A 237 -11.66 28.69 0.62
C GLY A 237 -10.66 28.88 1.75
N SER A 238 -9.47 28.29 1.65
CA SER A 238 -8.40 28.42 2.67
C SER A 238 -7.91 29.87 2.82
N HIS A 239 -7.79 30.61 1.71
CA HIS A 239 -7.45 32.03 1.73
C HIS A 239 -8.54 32.85 2.44
N ILE A 240 -9.82 32.61 2.10
CA ILE A 240 -10.94 33.34 2.72
C ILE A 240 -11.03 33.05 4.23
N ILE A 241 -10.96 31.76 4.62
CA ILE A 241 -11.03 31.35 6.03
C ILE A 241 -9.78 31.84 6.80
N GLY A 242 -8.61 31.86 6.17
CA GLY A 242 -7.36 32.35 6.75
C GLY A 242 -7.38 33.85 7.12
N LEU A 243 -8.30 34.63 6.56
CA LEU A 243 -8.53 36.03 6.94
C LEU A 243 -9.27 36.15 8.28
N LEU A 244 -9.96 35.10 8.73
CA LEU A 244 -10.72 35.13 9.99
C LEU A 244 -9.78 35.07 11.21
N PRO A 245 -10.02 35.87 12.26
CA PRO A 245 -9.24 35.82 13.49
C PRO A 245 -9.40 34.44 14.16
N GLY A 246 -8.29 33.82 14.56
CA GLY A 246 -8.27 32.49 15.20
C GLY A 246 -7.81 31.33 14.31
N PHE A 247 -7.83 31.49 12.99
CA PHE A 247 -7.37 30.43 12.06
C PHE A 247 -5.95 30.62 11.54
N LYS A 248 -5.31 31.77 11.81
CA LYS A 248 -3.96 32.08 11.31
C LYS A 248 -2.89 31.08 11.71
N TRP A 249 -2.99 30.48 12.91
CA TRP A 249 -1.97 29.52 13.37
C TRP A 249 -2.02 28.18 12.62
N LEU A 250 -3.20 27.82 12.10
CA LEU A 250 -3.40 26.53 11.42
C LEU A 250 -2.79 26.54 10.01
N SER A 251 -2.48 27.72 9.44
CA SER A 251 -1.92 27.86 8.09
C SER A 251 -2.69 27.02 7.06
N LEU A 252 -4.02 27.22 6.97
CA LEU A 252 -4.91 26.41 6.13
C LEU A 252 -4.44 26.30 4.67
N THR A 253 -3.82 27.37 4.15
CA THR A 253 -3.27 27.38 2.79
C THR A 253 -2.14 26.37 2.65
N GLU A 254 -1.22 26.30 3.62
CA GLU A 254 -0.15 25.30 3.63
C GLU A 254 -0.69 23.86 3.73
N ILE A 255 -1.74 23.66 4.54
CA ILE A 255 -2.42 22.37 4.66
C ILE A 255 -2.98 21.92 3.30
N VAL A 256 -3.64 22.84 2.58
CA VAL A 256 -4.19 22.54 1.26
C VAL A 256 -3.08 22.29 0.24
N GLU A 257 -1.96 23.01 0.30
CA GLU A 257 -0.81 22.79 -0.58
C GLU A 257 -0.12 21.44 -0.31
N GLU A 258 0.01 21.04 0.96
CA GLU A 258 0.51 19.71 1.34
C GLU A 258 -0.41 18.59 0.80
N PHE A 259 -1.70 18.76 0.99
CA PHE A 259 -2.70 17.82 0.49
C PHE A 259 -2.72 17.76 -1.05
N GLU A 260 -2.57 18.90 -1.73
CA GLU A 260 -2.48 18.94 -3.19
C GLU A 260 -1.32 18.08 -3.72
N LYS A 261 -0.13 18.20 -3.11
CA LYS A 261 1.03 17.40 -3.49
C LYS A 261 0.75 15.90 -3.39
N LEU A 262 0.10 15.49 -2.31
CA LEU A 262 -0.30 14.09 -2.11
C LEU A 262 -1.33 13.64 -3.14
N MET A 263 -2.36 14.46 -3.41
CA MET A 263 -3.40 14.12 -4.37
C MET A 263 -2.86 14.00 -5.79
N ILE A 264 -1.96 14.89 -6.21
CA ILE A 264 -1.31 14.82 -7.54
C ILE A 264 -0.56 13.49 -7.69
N GLN A 265 0.12 13.02 -6.65
CA GLN A 265 0.81 11.73 -6.69
C GLN A 265 -0.16 10.55 -6.76
N GLN A 266 -1.32 10.64 -6.10
CA GLN A 266 -2.31 9.57 -6.08
C GLN A 266 -3.13 9.43 -7.37
N ILE A 267 -3.33 10.50 -8.12
CA ILE A 267 -4.08 10.48 -9.38
C ILE A 267 -3.20 10.22 -10.62
N ASP A 268 -1.93 9.93 -10.43
CA ASP A 268 -1.01 9.49 -11.49
C ASP A 268 -0.34 8.19 -11.05
N LEU A 269 -0.84 7.07 -11.55
CA LEU A 269 -0.41 5.73 -11.16
C LEU A 269 1.07 5.41 -11.47
N ARG A 270 1.75 6.26 -12.25
CA ARG A 270 3.21 6.14 -12.47
C ARG A 270 4.01 6.43 -11.20
N TYR A 271 3.48 7.26 -10.28
CA TYR A 271 4.13 7.47 -8.98
C TYR A 271 4.08 6.21 -8.13
N GLU A 272 2.93 5.54 -8.09
CA GLU A 272 2.79 4.28 -7.36
C GLU A 272 3.72 3.20 -7.93
N ALA A 273 3.80 3.06 -9.25
CA ALA A 273 4.71 2.12 -9.90
C ALA A 273 6.19 2.37 -9.53
N ARG A 274 6.64 3.64 -9.53
CA ARG A 274 8.01 4.01 -9.12
C ARG A 274 8.27 3.72 -7.64
N ASN A 275 7.29 3.99 -6.78
CA ASN A 275 7.39 3.69 -5.35
C ASN A 275 7.51 2.18 -5.11
N LEU A 276 6.71 1.36 -5.80
CA LEU A 276 6.80 -0.10 -5.75
C LEU A 276 8.18 -0.61 -6.17
N GLU A 277 8.73 -0.08 -7.27
CA GLU A 277 10.10 -0.43 -7.68
C GLU A 277 11.14 -0.07 -6.64
N ARG A 278 11.04 1.13 -6.05
CA ARG A 278 11.98 1.58 -5.01
C ARG A 278 11.87 0.70 -3.76
N PHE A 279 10.67 0.34 -3.34
CA PHE A 279 10.47 -0.62 -2.24
C PHE A 279 11.08 -1.97 -2.57
N ARG A 280 10.86 -2.50 -3.78
CA ARG A 280 11.46 -3.77 -4.20
C ARG A 280 12.98 -3.73 -4.17
N GLN A 281 13.60 -2.63 -4.63
CA GLN A 281 15.05 -2.43 -4.56
C GLN A 281 15.54 -2.36 -3.12
N ASN A 282 14.85 -1.62 -2.25
CA ASN A 282 15.22 -1.50 -0.85
C ASN A 282 15.12 -2.84 -0.10
N PHE A 283 14.24 -3.74 -0.52
CA PHE A 283 13.98 -5.03 0.15
C PHE A 283 14.55 -6.25 -0.58
N LEU A 284 15.51 -6.07 -1.51
CA LEU A 284 16.17 -7.19 -2.20
C LEU A 284 16.89 -8.16 -1.26
N ASP A 285 17.35 -7.67 -0.11
CA ASP A 285 18.04 -8.41 0.94
C ASP A 285 17.11 -9.04 1.99
N VAL A 286 15.78 -8.93 1.81
CA VAL A 286 14.76 -9.36 2.78
C VAL A 286 13.78 -10.33 2.13
N ASP A 287 13.86 -11.60 2.50
CA ASP A 287 13.08 -12.67 1.87
C ASP A 287 11.61 -12.73 2.33
N PHE A 288 11.30 -12.13 3.48
CA PHE A 288 9.98 -12.21 4.10
C PHE A 288 9.06 -11.02 3.78
N VAL A 289 9.46 -10.09 2.91
CA VAL A 289 8.64 -8.96 2.45
C VAL A 289 8.65 -8.92 0.93
N LYS A 290 7.47 -8.77 0.32
CA LYS A 290 7.28 -8.64 -1.12
C LYS A 290 6.46 -7.42 -1.46
N PHE A 291 6.68 -6.91 -2.65
CA PHE A 291 5.87 -5.87 -3.28
C PHE A 291 5.48 -6.32 -4.69
N PRO A 292 4.28 -5.98 -5.18
CA PRO A 292 3.92 -6.23 -6.57
C PRO A 292 4.95 -5.64 -7.54
N THR A 293 5.17 -6.32 -8.66
CA THR A 293 6.08 -5.84 -9.69
C THR A 293 5.31 -5.09 -10.75
N PRO A 294 5.51 -3.77 -10.93
CA PRO A 294 4.88 -3.05 -12.02
C PRO A 294 5.45 -3.49 -13.36
N LEU A 295 4.58 -3.67 -14.35
CA LEU A 295 4.96 -4.04 -15.71
C LEU A 295 5.08 -2.77 -16.57
N TRP A 296 6.24 -2.14 -16.57
CA TRP A 296 6.46 -0.80 -17.12
C TRP A 296 5.93 -0.52 -18.54
N PRO A 297 5.98 -1.43 -19.51
CA PRO A 297 5.36 -1.16 -20.80
C PRO A 297 3.83 -0.97 -20.71
N LEU A 298 3.23 -1.42 -19.58
CA LEU A 298 1.81 -1.33 -19.30
C LEU A 298 1.48 -0.40 -18.13
N VAL A 299 2.34 0.59 -17.86
CA VAL A 299 2.15 1.61 -16.83
C VAL A 299 1.94 2.98 -17.49
N THR A 300 0.81 3.59 -17.23
CA THR A 300 0.46 4.95 -17.67
C THR A 300 -0.01 5.80 -16.49
N ALA A 301 -0.38 7.05 -16.71
CA ALA A 301 -0.97 7.87 -15.65
C ALA A 301 -2.33 7.31 -15.16
N ASP A 302 -3.10 6.73 -16.07
CA ASP A 302 -4.48 6.30 -15.83
C ASP A 302 -4.63 4.80 -15.52
N VAL A 303 -3.60 3.98 -15.88
CA VAL A 303 -3.61 2.52 -15.75
C VAL A 303 -2.28 2.03 -15.21
N LEU A 304 -2.31 1.16 -14.20
CA LEU A 304 -1.16 0.44 -13.67
C LEU A 304 -1.42 -1.06 -13.77
N VAL A 305 -0.52 -1.78 -14.43
CA VAL A 305 -0.50 -3.23 -14.46
C VAL A 305 0.69 -3.71 -13.63
N GLU A 306 0.40 -4.57 -12.65
CA GLU A 306 1.39 -5.14 -11.72
C GLU A 306 1.14 -6.63 -11.51
N THR A 307 2.09 -7.37 -10.94
CA THR A 307 1.90 -8.79 -10.61
C THR A 307 0.79 -8.95 -9.58
N PHE A 308 -0.05 -9.97 -9.78
CA PHE A 308 -1.07 -10.35 -8.80
C PHE A 308 -0.46 -11.32 -7.80
N GLU A 309 -0.42 -10.92 -6.52
CA GLU A 309 0.09 -11.75 -5.44
C GLU A 309 -1.06 -12.48 -4.74
N GLU A 310 -1.12 -13.81 -4.92
CA GLU A 310 -2.12 -14.63 -4.22
C GLU A 310 -1.77 -14.70 -2.73
N SER A 311 -2.58 -14.06 -1.89
CA SER A 311 -2.31 -13.86 -0.48
C SER A 311 -3.59 -13.51 0.28
N GLU A 312 -3.57 -13.63 1.60
CA GLU A 312 -4.72 -13.38 2.47
C GLU A 312 -4.51 -12.10 3.31
N PRO A 313 -5.57 -11.31 3.59
CA PRO A 313 -5.46 -10.13 4.45
C PRO A 313 -4.92 -10.47 5.84
N ILE A 314 -4.02 -9.64 6.37
CA ILE A 314 -3.46 -9.84 7.71
C ILE A 314 -4.54 -9.82 8.81
N SER A 315 -5.68 -9.19 8.53
CA SER A 315 -6.83 -9.17 9.44
C SER A 315 -7.37 -10.56 9.79
N HIS A 316 -7.22 -11.56 8.90
CA HIS A 316 -7.60 -12.95 9.17
C HIS A 316 -6.79 -13.56 10.32
N TYR A 317 -5.56 -13.09 10.53
CA TYR A 317 -4.64 -13.59 11.56
C TYR A 317 -4.81 -12.91 12.92
N LEU A 318 -5.72 -11.94 13.03
CA LEU A 318 -6.04 -11.28 14.31
C LEU A 318 -6.96 -12.12 15.20
N HIS A 319 -7.56 -13.19 14.67
CA HIS A 319 -8.48 -14.04 15.40
C HIS A 319 -7.74 -15.02 16.34
N ALA A 320 -8.39 -15.32 17.49
CA ALA A 320 -7.81 -16.16 18.53
C ALA A 320 -7.55 -17.64 18.12
N GLU A 321 -8.21 -18.10 17.05
CA GLU A 321 -8.08 -19.46 16.51
C GLU A 321 -6.74 -19.74 15.81
N ILE A 322 -5.98 -18.69 15.51
CA ILE A 322 -4.68 -18.80 14.85
C ILE A 322 -3.59 -19.08 15.89
N ALA A 323 -2.68 -20.01 15.58
CA ALA A 323 -1.56 -20.38 16.45
C ALA A 323 -0.76 -19.13 16.91
N THR A 324 -0.50 -19.05 18.20
CA THR A 324 0.21 -17.90 18.82
C THR A 324 1.58 -17.69 18.20
N GLU A 325 2.32 -18.75 17.90
CA GLU A 325 3.65 -18.71 17.27
C GLU A 325 3.60 -18.05 15.88
N LEU A 326 2.56 -18.33 15.08
CA LEU A 326 2.38 -17.71 13.77
C LEU A 326 2.09 -16.22 13.91
N ARG A 327 1.22 -15.84 14.85
CA ARG A 327 0.91 -14.42 15.11
C ARG A 327 2.15 -13.65 15.58
N GLN A 328 2.93 -14.22 16.50
CA GLN A 328 4.18 -13.64 16.98
C GLN A 328 5.21 -13.46 15.86
N ARG A 329 5.31 -14.46 14.96
CA ARG A 329 6.20 -14.38 13.79
C ARG A 329 5.77 -13.27 12.85
N LEU A 330 4.47 -13.14 12.55
CA LEU A 330 3.93 -12.06 11.71
C LEU A 330 4.16 -10.69 12.35
N ALA A 331 3.96 -10.56 13.66
CA ALA A 331 4.22 -9.33 14.40
C ALA A 331 5.70 -8.91 14.29
N LYS A 332 6.62 -9.85 14.47
CA LYS A 332 8.06 -9.62 14.33
C LYS A 332 8.43 -9.21 12.90
N MET A 333 7.92 -9.91 11.89
CA MET A 333 8.16 -9.56 10.48
C MET A 333 7.68 -8.14 10.15
N GLY A 334 6.47 -7.76 10.58
CA GLY A 334 5.94 -6.42 10.41
C GLY A 334 6.79 -5.36 11.11
N MET A 335 7.30 -5.67 12.28
CA MET A 335 8.22 -4.81 13.03
C MET A 335 9.55 -4.60 12.30
N ASP A 336 10.21 -5.69 11.91
CA ASP A 336 11.52 -5.64 11.23
C ASP A 336 11.40 -4.87 9.90
N MET A 337 10.30 -5.09 9.17
CA MET A 337 9.96 -4.35 7.96
C MET A 337 9.84 -2.85 8.21
N LEU A 338 9.06 -2.44 9.22
CA LEU A 338 8.88 -1.02 9.56
C LEU A 338 10.19 -0.36 9.97
N LEU A 339 10.95 -1.01 10.85
CA LEU A 339 12.23 -0.49 11.33
C LEU A 339 13.22 -0.29 10.18
N LYS A 340 13.24 -1.21 9.20
CA LYS A 340 14.04 -1.05 7.99
C LYS A 340 13.58 0.15 7.17
N MET A 341 12.27 0.28 6.88
CA MET A 341 11.73 1.42 6.14
C MET A 341 12.09 2.76 6.78
N VAL A 342 11.98 2.84 8.12
CA VAL A 342 12.17 4.09 8.86
C VAL A 342 13.64 4.42 9.05
N PHE A 343 14.43 3.50 9.61
CA PHE A 343 15.77 3.81 10.09
C PHE A 343 16.90 3.46 9.12
N ILE A 344 16.68 2.55 8.18
CA ILE A 344 17.68 2.14 7.19
C ILE A 344 17.44 2.83 5.86
N ASP A 345 16.26 2.62 5.26
CA ASP A 345 15.95 3.06 3.90
C ASP A 345 15.49 4.53 3.83
N ASN A 346 14.97 5.08 4.95
CA ASN A 346 14.31 6.39 4.99
C ASN A 346 13.23 6.52 3.90
N PHE A 347 12.50 5.45 3.66
CA PHE A 347 11.45 5.40 2.67
C PHE A 347 10.29 4.57 3.24
N VAL A 348 9.27 5.26 3.74
CA VAL A 348 8.22 4.67 4.55
C VAL A 348 6.90 4.67 3.79
N HIS A 349 6.23 3.55 3.78
CA HIS A 349 4.85 3.45 3.31
C HIS A 349 3.93 4.20 4.28
N ALA A 350 3.39 5.32 3.86
CA ALA A 350 2.67 6.24 4.73
C ALA A 350 1.15 5.98 4.81
N ASP A 351 0.65 4.98 4.09
CA ASP A 351 -0.76 4.53 4.11
C ASP A 351 -0.87 3.05 4.53
N LEU A 352 -0.11 2.67 5.57
CA LEU A 352 -0.16 1.31 6.12
C LEU A 352 -1.43 1.12 6.95
N HIS A 353 -2.27 0.21 6.52
CA HIS A 353 -3.42 -0.28 7.27
C HIS A 353 -3.62 -1.79 7.01
N PRO A 354 -4.38 -2.52 7.84
CA PRO A 354 -4.52 -3.96 7.68
C PRO A 354 -5.01 -4.44 6.30
N GLY A 355 -5.68 -3.58 5.54
CA GLY A 355 -6.14 -3.88 4.18
C GLY A 355 -5.03 -3.87 3.12
N ASN A 356 -3.90 -3.18 3.38
CA ASN A 356 -2.76 -3.09 2.48
C ASN A 356 -1.64 -4.08 2.83
N ILE A 357 -1.82 -4.87 3.90
CA ILE A 357 -0.86 -5.88 4.34
C ILE A 357 -1.48 -7.26 4.17
N LEU A 358 -0.91 -8.04 3.28
CA LEU A 358 -1.34 -9.40 3.01
C LEU A 358 -0.28 -10.40 3.48
N VAL A 359 -0.71 -11.63 3.71
CA VAL A 359 0.14 -12.75 4.14
C VAL A 359 0.12 -13.84 3.08
N GLN A 360 1.31 -14.24 2.61
CA GLN A 360 1.50 -15.30 1.64
C GLN A 360 2.28 -16.46 2.29
N GLY A 361 1.98 -17.71 1.89
CA GLY A 361 2.78 -18.87 2.29
C GLY A 361 2.27 -19.62 3.50
N THR A 362 1.10 -19.30 4.03
CA THR A 362 0.43 -20.16 5.00
C THR A 362 -0.13 -21.39 4.28
N ALA A 363 0.66 -22.48 4.26
CA ALA A 363 0.01 -23.77 4.16
C ALA A 363 -0.97 -23.83 5.32
N HIS A 364 -2.26 -24.10 5.03
CA HIS A 364 -3.22 -24.44 6.05
C HIS A 364 -2.55 -25.45 6.99
N VAL A 365 -2.27 -25.03 8.21
CA VAL A 365 -2.12 -25.95 9.33
C VAL A 365 -3.53 -26.40 9.66
N SER A 366 -4.20 -27.01 8.67
CA SER A 366 -5.32 -27.87 8.96
C SER A 366 -4.69 -29.11 9.59
N SER A 367 -5.03 -29.30 10.85
CA SER A 367 -4.65 -30.41 11.72
C SER A 367 -4.99 -31.82 11.16
N SER A 368 -5.14 -32.00 9.86
CA SER A 368 -5.46 -33.26 9.21
C SER A 368 -4.61 -33.59 7.98
N CYS A 369 -3.68 -32.75 7.55
CA CYS A 369 -2.65 -33.18 6.60
C CYS A 369 -1.53 -33.88 7.38
N LYS A 370 -1.63 -35.20 7.49
CA LYS A 370 -0.47 -36.07 7.70
C LYS A 370 0.58 -35.65 6.68
N GLU A 371 1.75 -35.23 7.16
CA GLU A 371 2.93 -34.98 6.37
C GLU A 371 3.10 -36.10 5.36
N GLN A 372 2.79 -35.84 4.09
CA GLN A 372 3.14 -36.74 3.00
C GLN A 372 4.62 -36.49 2.70
N ALA A 373 5.46 -37.07 3.54
CA ALA A 373 6.86 -37.23 3.19
C ALA A 373 6.88 -38.10 1.91
N ALA A 374 7.34 -37.54 0.82
CA ALA A 374 7.58 -38.32 -0.38
C ALA A 374 8.86 -39.12 -0.17
N ILE A 375 8.72 -40.41 0.10
CA ILE A 375 9.84 -41.33 0.17
C ILE A 375 10.25 -41.65 -1.27
N VAL A 376 11.39 -41.15 -1.70
CA VAL A 376 11.98 -41.46 -3.00
C VAL A 376 13.06 -42.52 -2.80
N ASP A 377 12.77 -43.73 -3.20
CA ASP A 377 13.76 -44.81 -3.24
C ASP A 377 14.65 -44.63 -4.49
N LEU A 378 15.89 -44.24 -4.26
CA LEU A 378 16.93 -44.13 -5.29
C LEU A 378 17.89 -45.30 -5.14
N CYS A 379 17.60 -46.41 -5.85
CA CYS A 379 18.46 -47.60 -5.94
C CYS A 379 18.70 -48.29 -4.59
N ASP A 380 17.71 -49.04 -4.07
CA ASP A 380 17.79 -50.04 -2.98
C ASP A 380 18.65 -49.75 -1.73
N THR A 381 19.31 -48.57 -1.65
CA THR A 381 20.22 -48.23 -0.57
C THR A 381 20.15 -46.80 -0.05
N LEU A 382 19.41 -45.90 -0.70
CA LEU A 382 19.27 -44.51 -0.28
C LEU A 382 17.79 -44.09 -0.24
N VAL A 383 17.24 -44.04 0.96
CA VAL A 383 15.93 -43.45 1.22
C VAL A 383 16.11 -41.96 1.54
N VAL A 384 15.71 -41.10 0.62
CA VAL A 384 15.70 -39.65 0.86
C VAL A 384 14.28 -39.23 1.18
N GLU A 385 14.04 -38.83 2.42
CA GLU A 385 12.81 -38.20 2.85
C GLU A 385 12.84 -36.74 2.39
N VAL A 386 12.10 -36.42 1.33
CA VAL A 386 11.97 -35.03 0.88
C VAL A 386 10.76 -34.43 1.59
N GLN A 387 11.03 -33.67 2.63
CA GLN A 387 10.00 -32.79 3.20
C GLN A 387 9.77 -31.64 2.22
N PRO A 388 8.51 -31.35 1.84
CA PRO A 388 8.24 -30.16 1.04
C PRO A 388 8.77 -28.94 1.81
N PRO A 389 9.50 -28.04 1.15
CA PRO A 389 9.97 -26.83 1.81
C PRO A 389 8.74 -26.10 2.33
N LEU A 390 8.72 -25.84 3.63
CA LEU A 390 7.72 -25.01 4.28
C LEU A 390 7.66 -23.71 3.47
N ARG A 391 6.54 -23.45 2.77
CA ARG A 391 6.38 -22.20 2.01
C ARG A 391 6.75 -21.07 2.95
N GLN A 392 7.78 -20.32 2.60
CA GLN A 392 8.32 -19.28 3.44
C GLN A 392 7.23 -18.22 3.67
N LEU A 393 6.90 -17.99 4.94
CA LEU A 393 5.92 -16.98 5.31
C LEU A 393 6.41 -15.62 4.84
N CYS A 394 5.58 -14.87 4.13
CA CYS A 394 5.94 -13.60 3.52
C CYS A 394 4.82 -12.58 3.69
N LEU A 395 5.17 -11.34 4.02
CA LEU A 395 4.27 -10.20 4.00
C LEU A 395 4.28 -9.58 2.59
N VAL A 396 3.11 -9.32 2.05
CA VAL A 396 2.94 -8.63 0.78
C VAL A 396 2.29 -7.28 1.04
N LEU A 397 2.94 -6.20 0.61
CA LEU A 397 2.42 -4.84 0.77
C LEU A 397 1.87 -4.34 -0.55
N LEU A 398 0.64 -3.87 -0.50
CA LEU A 398 -0.08 -3.28 -1.62
C LEU A 398 -0.15 -1.75 -1.49
N ASP A 399 -0.53 -1.09 -2.59
CA ASP A 399 -0.93 0.34 -2.63
C ASP A 399 0.15 1.31 -2.14
N ALA A 400 1.32 1.32 -2.80
CA ALA A 400 2.42 2.24 -2.50
C ALA A 400 2.20 3.68 -3.03
N GLY A 401 0.95 4.13 -3.13
CA GLY A 401 0.58 5.45 -3.65
C GLY A 401 1.03 6.60 -2.75
N ILE A 402 1.15 6.40 -1.44
CA ILE A 402 1.62 7.40 -0.49
C ILE A 402 2.88 6.90 0.22
N VAL A 403 3.95 7.68 0.11
CA VAL A 403 5.22 7.41 0.78
C VAL A 403 5.71 8.65 1.52
N ALA A 404 6.43 8.44 2.62
CA ALA A 404 7.09 9.49 3.37
C ALA A 404 8.61 9.28 3.34
N GLU A 405 9.32 10.35 3.04
CA GLU A 405 10.79 10.40 3.03
C GLU A 405 11.25 11.70 3.72
N LEU A 406 12.15 11.61 4.68
CA LEU A 406 12.72 12.75 5.38
C LEU A 406 13.94 13.29 4.63
N GLN A 407 14.09 14.60 4.62
CA GLN A 407 15.36 15.19 4.20
C GLN A 407 16.48 14.78 5.16
N SER A 408 17.73 14.83 4.70
CA SER A 408 18.88 14.38 5.51
C SER A 408 19.00 15.09 6.85
N GLY A 409 18.57 16.36 6.94
CA GLY A 409 18.52 17.13 8.19
C GLY A 409 17.46 16.60 9.15
N ASP A 410 16.25 16.40 8.62
CA ASP A 410 15.10 15.93 9.39
C ASP A 410 15.28 14.48 9.84
N MET A 411 15.93 13.64 9.03
CA MET A 411 16.27 12.27 9.40
C MET A 411 17.28 12.22 10.56
N ARG A 412 18.27 13.10 10.56
CA ARG A 412 19.21 13.20 11.71
C ARG A 412 18.48 13.61 12.98
N ASN A 413 17.60 14.60 12.87
CA ASN A 413 16.78 15.04 14.00
C ASN A 413 15.84 13.94 14.48
N PHE A 414 15.16 13.25 13.56
CA PHE A 414 14.28 12.12 13.87
C PHE A 414 15.01 11.06 14.70
N ARG A 415 16.20 10.64 14.25
CA ARG A 415 17.04 9.69 15.00
C ARG A 415 17.47 10.24 16.37
N ALA A 416 17.82 11.52 16.45
CA ALA A 416 18.19 12.17 17.71
C ALA A 416 17.02 12.20 18.70
N VAL A 417 15.80 12.51 18.24
CA VAL A 417 14.58 12.48 19.06
C VAL A 417 14.33 11.07 19.60
N PHE A 418 14.36 10.04 18.75
CA PHE A 418 14.16 8.65 19.19
C PHE A 418 15.27 8.19 20.16
N THR A 419 16.52 8.57 19.93
CA THR A 419 17.63 8.29 20.84
C THR A 419 17.40 8.94 22.20
N ALA A 420 17.00 10.21 22.23
CA ALA A 420 16.71 10.93 23.48
C ALA A 420 15.52 10.29 24.24
N VAL A 421 14.49 9.81 23.54
CA VAL A 421 13.37 9.04 24.13
C VAL A 421 13.88 7.77 24.79
N VAL A 422 14.69 6.96 24.09
CA VAL A 422 15.27 5.72 24.63
C VAL A 422 16.15 6.01 25.86
N GLN A 423 16.90 7.12 25.85
CA GLN A 423 17.75 7.55 26.98
C GLN A 423 16.95 8.17 28.12
N GLY A 424 15.67 8.52 27.91
CA GLY A 424 14.80 9.17 28.90
C GLY A 424 15.08 10.65 29.10
N GLN A 425 15.66 11.30 28.11
CA GLN A 425 16.02 12.73 28.13
C GLN A 425 14.87 13.59 27.60
N GLY A 426 13.75 13.70 28.35
CA GLY A 426 12.54 14.34 27.87
C GLY A 426 12.70 15.83 27.55
N GLU A 427 13.50 16.59 28.29
CA GLU A 427 13.82 17.99 27.97
C GLU A 427 14.54 18.09 26.62
N ARG A 428 15.47 17.17 26.36
CA ARG A 428 16.19 17.11 25.09
C ARG A 428 15.26 16.78 23.91
N VAL A 429 14.30 15.89 24.14
CA VAL A 429 13.23 15.61 23.15
C VAL A 429 12.47 16.88 22.80
N ALA A 430 12.07 17.66 23.80
CA ALA A 430 11.38 18.95 23.59
C ALA A 430 12.22 19.94 22.78
N GLU A 431 13.52 20.09 23.12
CA GLU A 431 14.43 20.98 22.40
C GLU A 431 14.58 20.60 20.92
N LEU A 432 14.79 19.30 20.66
CA LEU A 432 14.95 18.79 19.30
C LEU A 432 13.67 19.01 18.47
N ILE A 433 12.50 18.79 19.07
CA ILE A 433 11.21 19.02 18.40
C ILE A 433 11.02 20.53 18.12
N LEU A 434 11.27 21.41 19.08
CA LEU A 434 11.12 22.86 18.89
C LEU A 434 12.10 23.41 17.84
N HIS A 435 13.30 22.87 17.77
CA HIS A 435 14.32 23.32 16.82
C HIS A 435 13.96 22.98 15.37
N HIS A 436 13.26 21.85 15.13
CA HIS A 436 12.87 21.39 13.82
C HIS A 436 11.37 21.57 13.51
N ALA A 437 10.63 22.22 14.42
CA ALA A 437 9.23 22.52 14.19
C ALA A 437 9.09 23.49 13.00
N ARG A 438 8.22 23.14 12.03
CA ARG A 438 7.93 23.98 10.87
C ARG A 438 7.31 25.33 11.26
N ALA A 439 6.46 25.31 12.30
CA ALA A 439 5.91 26.50 12.91
C ALA A 439 5.86 26.30 14.44
N ASN A 440 6.38 27.28 15.16
CA ASN A 440 6.42 27.27 16.60
C ASN A 440 5.75 28.57 17.15
N GLN A 441 4.58 28.42 17.76
CA GLN A 441 3.86 29.45 18.46
C GLN A 441 3.78 29.15 19.97
N CYS A 442 4.70 28.35 20.49
CA CYS A 442 4.79 28.02 21.90
C CYS A 442 5.11 29.29 22.70
N LYS A 443 4.20 29.69 23.58
CA LYS A 443 4.37 30.87 24.42
C LYS A 443 5.23 30.60 25.65
N ASP A 444 5.21 29.37 26.14
CA ASP A 444 5.89 28.93 27.36
C ASP A 444 6.74 27.70 27.06
N ILE A 445 7.98 27.96 26.64
CA ILE A 445 8.93 26.92 26.24
C ILE A 445 9.34 26.05 27.42
N GLU A 446 9.53 26.70 28.62
CA GLU A 446 9.97 25.97 29.82
C GLU A 446 8.87 25.00 30.30
N ARG A 447 7.62 25.43 30.25
CA ARG A 447 6.48 24.59 30.55
C ARG A 447 6.37 23.42 29.58
N PHE A 448 6.56 23.67 28.28
CA PHE A 448 6.57 22.59 27.25
C PHE A 448 7.67 21.56 27.52
N LYS A 449 8.90 22.03 27.89
CA LYS A 449 10.01 21.13 28.24
C LYS A 449 9.70 20.30 29.48
N ALA A 450 9.15 20.92 30.52
CA ALA A 450 8.78 20.24 31.76
C ALA A 450 7.71 19.16 31.53
N GLU A 451 6.62 19.48 30.79
CA GLU A 451 5.55 18.55 30.47
C GLU A 451 6.07 17.39 29.59
N MET A 452 6.99 17.65 28.66
CA MET A 452 7.64 16.60 27.85
C MET A 452 8.54 15.71 28.71
N ALA A 453 9.29 16.29 29.63
CA ALA A 453 10.14 15.53 30.55
C ALA A 453 9.31 14.63 31.47
N GLU A 454 8.22 15.13 32.01
CA GLU A 454 7.27 14.36 32.82
C GLU A 454 6.68 13.19 32.00
N LEU A 455 6.25 13.47 30.76
CA LEU A 455 5.69 12.46 29.87
C LEU A 455 6.69 11.32 29.60
N VAL A 456 7.93 11.62 29.21
CA VAL A 456 8.96 10.63 28.93
C VAL A 456 9.32 9.84 30.18
N THR A 457 9.41 10.50 31.33
CA THR A 457 9.71 9.87 32.63
C THR A 457 8.59 8.93 33.07
N LYS A 458 7.33 9.36 32.96
CA LYS A 458 6.15 8.56 33.31
C LYS A 458 6.07 7.28 32.50
N VAL A 459 6.33 7.38 31.20
CA VAL A 459 6.29 6.23 30.29
C VAL A 459 7.41 5.23 30.63
N ARG A 460 8.61 5.68 30.97
CA ARG A 460 9.69 4.81 31.44
C ARG A 460 9.39 4.17 32.80
N GLY A 461 8.81 4.92 33.72
CA GLY A 461 8.42 4.39 35.03
C GLY A 461 7.38 3.29 34.92
N SER A 462 6.39 3.44 34.05
CA SER A 462 5.39 2.40 33.77
C SER A 462 6.00 1.18 33.08
N THR A 463 7.03 1.35 32.26
CA THR A 463 7.76 0.23 31.62
C THR A 463 8.49 -0.65 32.65
N ILE A 464 9.09 -0.03 33.66
CA ILE A 464 9.77 -0.76 34.76
C ILE A 464 8.73 -1.54 35.60
N ALA A 465 7.55 -0.98 35.81
CA ALA A 465 6.49 -1.60 36.62
C ALA A 465 5.66 -2.66 35.87
N LEU A 466 5.44 -2.50 34.55
CA LEU A 466 4.55 -3.32 33.71
C LEU A 466 5.28 -4.10 32.60
N GLY A 467 6.59 -3.98 32.51
CA GLY A 467 7.44 -4.76 31.62
C GLY A 467 7.50 -4.29 30.17
N LYS A 468 6.61 -3.40 29.68
CA LYS A 468 6.59 -3.03 28.24
C LYS A 468 6.07 -1.64 27.96
N LEU A 469 6.80 -0.95 27.11
CA LEU A 469 6.48 0.43 26.70
C LEU A 469 5.49 0.43 25.52
N GLN A 470 4.37 1.12 25.68
CA GLN A 470 3.43 1.36 24.57
C GLN A 470 3.82 2.66 23.85
N VAL A 471 4.56 2.51 22.76
CA VAL A 471 5.07 3.65 21.97
C VAL A 471 3.93 4.46 21.36
N ALA A 472 2.86 3.81 20.90
CA ALA A 472 1.69 4.48 20.36
C ALA A 472 1.04 5.43 21.39
N ASN A 473 0.94 5.01 22.65
CA ASN A 473 0.42 5.86 23.72
C ASN A 473 1.34 7.05 24.02
N LEU A 474 2.67 6.83 24.02
CA LEU A 474 3.64 7.90 24.16
C LEU A 474 3.48 8.92 23.02
N LEU A 475 3.48 8.45 21.78
CA LEU A 475 3.38 9.28 20.59
C LEU A 475 2.04 10.05 20.53
N SER A 476 0.93 9.40 20.92
CA SER A 476 -0.37 10.05 21.04
C SER A 476 -0.36 11.20 22.05
N ASN A 477 0.27 11.01 23.22
CA ASN A 477 0.42 12.06 24.23
C ASN A 477 1.37 13.16 23.76
N VAL A 478 2.45 12.83 23.04
CA VAL A 478 3.32 13.82 22.41
C VAL A 478 2.53 14.70 21.43
N PHE A 479 1.72 14.11 20.54
CA PHE A 479 0.87 14.89 19.64
C PHE A 479 -0.11 15.81 20.38
N LYS A 480 -0.72 15.32 21.46
CA LYS A 480 -1.60 16.14 22.29
C LYS A 480 -0.86 17.33 22.92
N LEU A 481 0.37 17.12 23.36
CA LEU A 481 1.23 18.16 23.90
C LEU A 481 1.59 19.20 22.83
N LEU A 482 1.98 18.74 21.62
CA LEU A 482 2.28 19.61 20.47
C LEU A 482 1.08 20.49 20.10
N MET A 483 -0.11 19.91 20.04
CA MET A 483 -1.35 20.68 19.79
C MET A 483 -1.61 21.73 20.87
N THR A 484 -1.45 21.36 22.15
CA THR A 484 -1.69 22.26 23.29
C THR A 484 -0.78 23.48 23.22
N HIS A 485 0.49 23.25 22.88
CA HIS A 485 1.51 24.29 22.78
C HIS A 485 1.64 24.94 21.40
N LYS A 486 0.80 24.54 20.41
CA LYS A 486 0.79 25.04 19.03
C LYS A 486 2.14 24.88 18.32
N VAL A 487 2.73 23.70 18.45
CA VAL A 487 3.93 23.29 17.76
C VAL A 487 3.54 22.41 16.58
N LYS A 488 3.87 22.83 15.35
CA LYS A 488 3.53 22.12 14.11
C LYS A 488 4.75 21.34 13.60
N LEU A 489 4.61 20.03 13.45
CA LEU A 489 5.63 19.19 12.86
C LEU A 489 5.65 19.29 11.32
N GLU A 490 6.76 18.90 10.74
CA GLU A 490 6.85 18.65 9.29
C GLU A 490 5.96 17.45 8.90
N SER A 491 5.34 17.51 7.70
CA SER A 491 4.30 16.56 7.31
C SER A 491 4.82 15.12 7.23
N ASN A 492 5.98 14.90 6.61
CA ASN A 492 6.55 13.56 6.47
C ASN A 492 6.97 12.99 7.84
N PHE A 493 7.46 13.85 8.74
CA PHE A 493 7.78 13.45 10.12
C PHE A 493 6.53 12.95 10.85
N ALA A 494 5.42 13.69 10.76
CA ALA A 494 4.14 13.30 11.35
C ALA A 494 3.61 11.99 10.72
N SER A 495 3.73 11.82 9.40
CA SER A 495 3.31 10.61 8.69
C SER A 495 4.10 9.37 9.10
N ILE A 496 5.42 9.50 9.31
CA ILE A 496 6.27 8.40 9.79
C ILE A 496 5.87 8.00 11.22
N ILE A 497 5.66 8.99 12.11
CA ILE A 497 5.19 8.71 13.47
C ILE A 497 3.84 7.98 13.41
N PHE A 498 2.93 8.42 12.57
CA PHE A 498 1.62 7.77 12.42
C PHE A 498 1.77 6.33 11.92
N ALA A 499 2.62 6.07 10.93
CA ALA A 499 2.91 4.71 10.45
C ALA A 499 3.45 3.80 11.57
N ILE A 500 4.33 4.33 12.44
CA ILE A 500 4.83 3.61 13.61
C ILE A 500 3.67 3.26 14.56
N MET A 501 2.79 4.21 14.85
CA MET A 501 1.64 3.99 15.74
C MET A 501 0.68 2.92 15.21
N VAL A 502 0.38 2.95 13.90
CA VAL A 502 -0.52 1.99 13.25
C VAL A 502 0.06 0.58 13.29
N LEU A 503 1.34 0.43 12.91
CA LEU A 503 2.00 -0.88 12.91
C LEU A 503 2.28 -1.41 14.32
N GLU A 504 2.55 -0.55 15.28
CA GLU A 504 2.59 -0.99 16.69
C GLU A 504 1.25 -1.53 17.14
N GLY A 505 0.15 -0.81 16.83
CA GLY A 505 -1.20 -1.25 17.17
C GLY A 505 -1.53 -2.61 16.55
N LEU A 506 -1.23 -2.78 15.26
CA LEU A 506 -1.39 -4.05 14.55
C LEU A 506 -0.49 -5.16 15.13
N GLY A 507 0.79 -4.86 15.35
CA GLY A 507 1.75 -5.79 15.91
C GLY A 507 1.34 -6.29 17.30
N ARG A 508 0.85 -5.41 18.16
CA ARG A 508 0.34 -5.77 19.50
C ARG A 508 -0.98 -6.55 19.46
N SER A 509 -1.78 -6.36 18.43
CA SER A 509 -2.98 -7.18 18.22
C SER A 509 -2.62 -8.62 17.85
N LEU A 510 -1.47 -8.82 17.20
CA LEU A 510 -0.90 -10.13 16.88
C LEU A 510 -0.10 -10.72 18.05
N ASP A 511 0.76 -9.89 18.68
CA ASP A 511 1.59 -10.24 19.82
C ASP A 511 1.55 -9.12 20.89
N PRO A 512 0.79 -9.30 21.98
CA PRO A 512 0.73 -8.31 23.06
C PRO A 512 2.07 -8.02 23.73
N GLU A 513 3.03 -8.94 23.56
CA GLU A 513 4.36 -8.88 24.15
C GLU A 513 5.38 -8.06 23.31
N LEU A 514 4.97 -7.56 22.13
CA LEU A 514 5.81 -6.83 21.20
C LEU A 514 6.29 -5.49 21.78
N ASP A 515 7.62 -5.23 21.69
CA ASP A 515 8.27 -3.97 22.09
C ASP A 515 9.09 -3.38 20.93
N ILE A 516 8.56 -2.31 20.33
CA ILE A 516 9.22 -1.61 19.21
C ILE A 516 10.52 -0.93 19.63
N LEU A 517 10.59 -0.34 20.83
CA LEU A 517 11.79 0.36 21.26
C LEU A 517 12.94 -0.60 21.53
N GLU A 518 12.66 -1.75 22.08
CA GLU A 518 13.68 -2.80 22.28
C GLU A 518 14.23 -3.27 20.93
N ALA A 519 13.36 -3.52 19.96
CA ALA A 519 13.74 -3.91 18.60
C ALA A 519 14.51 -2.78 17.85
N ALA A 520 14.20 -1.52 18.10
CA ALA A 520 14.86 -0.37 17.47
C ALA A 520 16.24 -0.05 18.07
N LYS A 521 16.52 -0.40 19.35
CA LYS A 521 17.79 -0.09 20.04
C LYS A 521 19.05 -0.43 19.22
N PRO A 522 19.23 -1.64 18.65
CA PRO A 522 20.44 -1.98 17.93
C PRO A 522 20.63 -1.12 16.66
N LEU A 523 19.55 -0.71 16.00
CA LEU A 523 19.59 0.15 14.83
C LEU A 523 19.98 1.59 15.19
N LEU A 524 19.43 2.11 16.28
CA LEU A 524 19.75 3.44 16.80
C LEU A 524 21.23 3.53 17.26
N ILE A 525 21.76 2.48 17.90
CA ILE A 525 23.17 2.43 18.35
C ILE A 525 24.12 2.36 17.16
N LYS A 526 23.84 1.50 16.16
CA LYS A 526 24.67 1.41 14.94
C LYS A 526 24.74 2.73 14.18
N THR A 527 23.62 3.44 14.07
CA THR A 527 23.56 4.73 13.38
C THR A 527 24.21 5.85 14.17
N ALA A 528 24.15 5.86 15.49
CA ALA A 528 24.89 6.81 16.32
C ALA A 528 26.42 6.65 16.16
N ALA A 529 26.91 5.42 16.07
CA ALA A 529 28.34 5.13 15.84
C ALA A 529 28.82 5.53 14.44
N SER A 530 27.95 5.53 13.43
CA SER A 530 28.29 5.95 12.04
C SER A 530 28.34 7.47 11.87
N VAL A 531 27.66 8.24 12.71
CA VAL A 531 27.66 9.72 12.70
C VAL A 531 28.90 10.29 13.42
N LEU A 532 29.57 9.48 14.26
CA LEU A 532 30.80 9.85 14.96
C LEU A 532 32.09 9.50 14.19
N ARG A 533 31.98 8.91 13.02
CA ARG A 533 33.05 8.72 12.04
C ARG A 533 32.89 9.70 10.86
#